data_c3abbe82e6092e3ac8fe0137bc392790
#
_entry.id   c3abbe82e6092e3ac8fe0137bc392790
#
_cell.length_a   1.000
_cell.length_b   1.000
_cell.length_c   1.000
_cell.angle_alpha   90.00
_cell.angle_beta   90.00
_cell.angle_gamma   90.00
#
_symmetry.space_group_name_H-M   'P 1'
#
loop_
_entity.id
_entity.type
_entity.pdbx_description
1 polymer ?
#
loop_
_entity_poly.entity_id
_entity_poly.type
_entity_poly.pdbx_seq_one_letter_code
_entity_poly.pdbx_strand_id
1 'polypeptide(L)'
;ADKKADEVISQGLKKFFPEVPIVSEEQVKSHDLSASVFFIVDPLDGTKEFIKRRGDFTVNIALVANGEPIRGIVYAPARQRLFYTDENGEAVEEMAYFSVSKMGLVKKIKTAFSNNTALKVVASKSHRDKKTDEYISKYRCKELVSAGSSLKFCLIASGEADLYPRFGPTMEWDTAAGHAVLSAAGGSVSVSYTHLRAHET
;
A
#
# COMPACT_ATOMS: atom_id res chain seq x y z
N ALA A 1 2.84 -3.88 19.07
CA ALA A 1 2.76 -2.68 18.21
C ALA A 1 1.44 -2.73 17.43
N ASP A 2 1.17 -3.79 16.70
CA ASP A 2 0.09 -4.00 15.74
C ASP A 2 -1.28 -3.76 16.36
N LYS A 3 -1.66 -4.49 17.41
CA LYS A 3 -2.94 -4.32 18.13
C LYS A 3 -3.17 -2.91 18.66
N LYS A 4 -2.10 -2.26 19.19
CA LYS A 4 -2.22 -0.89 19.69
C LYS A 4 -2.42 0.12 18.55
N ALA A 5 -1.76 -0.10 17.42
CA ALA A 5 -1.99 0.71 16.21
C ALA A 5 -3.40 0.50 15.67
N ASP A 6 -3.86 -0.75 15.60
CA ASP A 6 -5.22 -1.10 15.20
C ASP A 6 -6.29 -0.43 16.08
N GLU A 7 -6.12 -0.48 17.41
CA GLU A 7 -7.03 0.19 18.35
C GLU A 7 -7.16 1.68 18.06
N VAL A 8 -6.03 2.38 17.87
CA VAL A 8 -6.00 3.84 17.61
C VAL A 8 -6.66 4.15 16.27
N ILE A 9 -6.34 3.40 15.21
CA ILE A 9 -6.90 3.61 13.88
C ILE A 9 -8.39 3.33 13.89
N SER A 10 -8.81 2.19 14.45
CA SER A 10 -10.21 1.79 14.50
C SER A 10 -11.06 2.76 15.31
N GLN A 11 -10.56 3.27 16.44
CA GLN A 11 -11.24 4.30 17.22
C GLN A 11 -11.38 5.60 16.45
N GLY A 12 -10.32 6.03 15.75
CA GLY A 12 -10.33 7.21 14.90
C GLY A 12 -11.34 7.10 13.76
N LEU A 13 -11.31 6.00 13.01
CA LEU A 13 -12.24 5.77 11.92
C LEU A 13 -13.70 5.72 12.39
N LYS A 14 -14.01 4.98 13.47
CA LYS A 14 -15.34 4.92 14.05
C LYS A 14 -15.86 6.27 14.55
N LYS A 15 -14.98 7.13 15.05
CA LYS A 15 -15.36 8.46 15.50
C LYS A 15 -15.81 9.37 14.36
N PHE A 16 -15.12 9.31 13.22
CA PHE A 16 -15.40 10.20 12.08
C PHE A 16 -16.33 9.58 11.04
N PHE A 17 -16.37 8.25 10.96
CA PHE A 17 -17.14 7.48 9.97
C PHE A 17 -17.89 6.31 10.65
N PRO A 18 -18.81 6.57 11.60
CA PRO A 18 -19.43 5.54 12.43
C PRO A 18 -20.21 4.50 11.63
N GLU A 19 -20.74 4.88 10.46
CA GLU A 19 -21.56 4.00 9.62
C GLU A 19 -20.72 3.14 8.64
N VAL A 20 -19.42 3.40 8.52
CA VAL A 20 -18.55 2.66 7.59
C VAL A 20 -17.86 1.52 8.33
N PRO A 21 -18.13 0.26 7.97
CA PRO A 21 -17.49 -0.89 8.59
C PRO A 21 -15.99 -0.90 8.38
N ILE A 22 -15.27 -1.58 9.28
CA ILE A 22 -13.81 -1.71 9.24
C ILE A 22 -13.45 -3.19 9.17
N VAL A 23 -12.67 -3.56 8.16
CA VAL A 23 -11.94 -4.84 8.06
C VAL A 23 -10.50 -4.57 8.44
N SER A 24 -9.96 -5.29 9.42
CA SER A 24 -8.58 -5.13 9.87
C SER A 24 -7.88 -6.47 9.99
N GLU A 25 -6.60 -6.53 9.61
CA GLU A 25 -5.76 -7.71 9.79
C GLU A 25 -5.81 -8.25 11.23
N GLU A 26 -5.82 -7.37 12.21
CA GLU A 26 -5.81 -7.72 13.64
C GLU A 26 -7.17 -8.16 14.19
N GLN A 27 -8.25 -7.99 13.44
CA GLN A 27 -9.63 -8.26 13.85
C GLN A 27 -10.25 -9.38 13.03
N VAL A 28 -9.91 -10.64 13.31
CA VAL A 28 -10.36 -11.84 12.56
C VAL A 28 -11.88 -11.87 12.32
N LYS A 29 -12.70 -11.43 13.29
CA LYS A 29 -14.17 -11.36 13.13
C LYS A 29 -14.63 -10.37 12.06
N SER A 30 -13.78 -9.42 11.66
CA SER A 30 -14.09 -8.46 10.60
C SER A 30 -13.88 -9.02 9.21
N HIS A 31 -13.16 -10.13 9.07
CA HIS A 31 -12.82 -10.72 7.79
C HIS A 31 -14.04 -11.29 7.05
N ASP A 32 -15.10 -11.66 7.78
CA ASP A 32 -16.35 -12.19 7.20
C ASP A 32 -17.36 -11.08 6.82
N LEU A 33 -16.92 -9.82 6.85
CA LEU A 33 -17.79 -8.70 6.56
C LEU A 33 -18.15 -8.65 5.08
N SER A 34 -19.45 -8.58 4.79
CA SER A 34 -19.97 -8.31 3.44
C SER A 34 -20.61 -6.92 3.42
N ALA A 35 -19.90 -5.95 2.87
CA ALA A 35 -20.39 -4.59 2.69
C ALA A 35 -19.89 -4.02 1.36
N SER A 36 -20.72 -3.20 0.71
CA SER A 36 -20.34 -2.53 -0.54
C SER A 36 -19.34 -1.39 -0.33
N VAL A 37 -19.31 -0.80 0.87
CA VAL A 37 -18.37 0.26 1.25
C VAL A 37 -17.82 -0.07 2.64
N PHE A 38 -16.50 -0.10 2.77
CA PHE A 38 -15.82 -0.40 4.02
C PHE A 38 -14.39 0.13 4.02
N PHE A 39 -13.84 0.33 5.22
CA PHE A 39 -12.40 0.53 5.38
C PHE A 39 -11.69 -0.82 5.48
N ILE A 40 -10.51 -0.91 4.85
CA ILE A 40 -9.59 -2.03 5.05
C ILE A 40 -8.28 -1.49 5.61
N VAL A 41 -7.78 -2.13 6.67
CA VAL A 41 -6.67 -1.64 7.48
C VAL A 41 -5.63 -2.74 7.71
N ASP A 42 -4.39 -2.41 7.42
CA ASP A 42 -3.22 -3.10 7.95
C ASP A 42 -2.48 -2.13 8.87
N PRO A 43 -2.56 -2.33 10.18
CA PRO A 43 -1.96 -1.39 11.14
C PRO A 43 -0.44 -1.45 11.19
N LEU A 44 0.18 -2.54 10.70
CA LEU A 44 1.63 -2.70 10.62
C LEU A 44 2.06 -3.71 9.55
N ASP A 45 1.96 -3.36 8.28
CA ASP A 45 2.51 -4.14 7.18
C ASP A 45 4.05 -4.18 7.27
N GLY A 46 4.60 -5.38 7.26
CA GLY A 46 6.04 -5.59 7.41
C GLY A 46 6.50 -5.77 8.86
N THR A 47 5.77 -6.51 9.66
CA THR A 47 6.12 -6.83 11.06
C THR A 47 7.54 -7.39 11.20
N LYS A 48 8.03 -8.18 10.24
CA LYS A 48 9.42 -8.67 10.23
C LYS A 48 10.44 -7.54 10.10
N GLU A 49 10.17 -6.56 9.26
CA GLU A 49 10.99 -5.37 9.04
C GLU A 49 10.98 -4.48 10.29
N PHE A 50 9.83 -4.33 10.91
CA PHE A 50 9.67 -3.60 12.17
C PHE A 50 10.48 -4.23 13.31
N ILE A 51 10.33 -5.54 13.55
CA ILE A 51 11.07 -6.28 14.60
C ILE A 51 12.59 -6.19 14.37
N LYS A 52 13.03 -6.27 13.11
CA LYS A 52 14.44 -6.15 12.73
C LYS A 52 14.93 -4.69 12.65
N ARG A 53 14.11 -3.72 13.03
CA ARG A 53 14.41 -2.28 12.96
C ARG A 53 14.86 -1.83 11.56
N ARG A 54 14.29 -2.43 10.52
CA ARG A 54 14.46 -2.02 9.13
C ARG A 54 13.34 -1.03 8.79
N GLY A 55 13.63 0.06 8.18
CA GLY A 55 12.67 1.15 7.95
C GLY A 55 11.62 0.94 6.87
N ASP A 56 11.35 -0.31 6.46
CA ASP A 56 10.46 -0.62 5.33
C ASP A 56 9.12 -1.24 5.81
N PHE A 57 8.55 -0.74 6.87
CA PHE A 57 7.21 -1.10 7.34
C PHE A 57 6.26 0.08 7.12
N THR A 58 4.99 -0.22 6.92
CA THR A 58 3.96 0.79 6.65
C THR A 58 2.70 0.57 7.48
N VAL A 59 1.92 1.64 7.64
CA VAL A 59 0.54 1.62 8.09
C VAL A 59 -0.34 1.85 6.86
N ASN A 60 -1.31 0.99 6.62
CA ASN A 60 -2.14 1.04 5.43
C ASN A 60 -3.61 1.20 5.82
N ILE A 61 -4.28 2.17 5.22
CA ILE A 61 -5.73 2.37 5.36
C ILE A 61 -6.29 2.62 3.97
N ALA A 62 -7.30 1.86 3.56
CA ALA A 62 -8.03 2.13 2.32
C ALA A 62 -9.53 2.21 2.57
N LEU A 63 -10.21 3.03 1.77
CA LEU A 63 -11.65 2.99 1.59
C LEU A 63 -11.93 2.22 0.31
N VAL A 64 -12.67 1.14 0.44
CA VAL A 64 -13.11 0.29 -0.66
C VAL A 64 -14.59 0.57 -0.94
N ALA A 65 -14.95 0.70 -2.21
CA ALA A 65 -16.34 0.79 -2.64
C ALA A 65 -16.57 -0.14 -3.84
N ASN A 66 -17.57 -1.01 -3.72
CA ASN A 66 -17.93 -1.98 -4.77
C ASN A 66 -16.73 -2.84 -5.25
N GLY A 67 -15.87 -3.25 -4.33
CA GLY A 67 -14.69 -4.06 -4.61
C GLY A 67 -13.46 -3.29 -5.12
N GLU A 68 -13.55 -1.97 -5.28
CA GLU A 68 -12.46 -1.13 -5.77
C GLU A 68 -11.91 -0.22 -4.65
N PRO A 69 -10.60 -0.16 -4.43
CA PRO A 69 -10.00 0.76 -3.47
C PRO A 69 -9.99 2.18 -4.05
N ILE A 70 -10.89 3.03 -3.55
CA ILE A 70 -11.12 4.39 -4.07
C ILE A 70 -10.35 5.48 -3.34
N ARG A 71 -9.88 5.21 -2.13
CA ARG A 71 -9.02 6.09 -1.32
C ARG A 71 -7.99 5.26 -0.61
N GLY A 72 -6.79 5.81 -0.44
CA GLY A 72 -5.70 5.11 0.24
C GLY A 72 -4.81 6.06 1.03
N ILE A 73 -4.31 5.53 2.14
CA ILE A 73 -3.27 6.14 2.96
C ILE A 73 -2.22 5.06 3.20
N VAL A 74 -0.97 5.35 2.86
CA VAL A 74 0.20 4.52 3.16
C VAL A 74 1.21 5.39 3.91
N TYR A 75 1.41 5.11 5.17
CA TYR A 75 2.39 5.82 6.00
C TYR A 75 3.61 4.93 6.27
N ALA A 76 4.80 5.42 5.91
CA ALA A 76 6.09 4.79 6.20
C ALA A 76 6.81 5.56 7.33
N PRO A 77 6.56 5.21 8.61
CA PRO A 77 6.98 6.03 9.76
C PRO A 77 8.48 6.23 9.85
N ALA A 78 9.25 5.17 9.65
CA ALA A 78 10.70 5.22 9.73
C ALA A 78 11.37 6.03 8.61
N ARG A 79 10.64 6.29 7.52
CA ARG A 79 11.08 7.10 6.40
C ARG A 79 10.47 8.51 6.42
N GLN A 80 9.56 8.78 7.35
CA GLN A 80 8.83 10.02 7.47
C GLN A 80 8.16 10.42 6.14
N ARG A 81 7.54 9.44 5.47
CA ARG A 81 6.81 9.61 4.21
C ARG A 81 5.37 9.13 4.38
N LEU A 82 4.44 9.98 4.01
CA LEU A 82 3.02 9.70 4.00
C LEU A 82 2.50 9.88 2.57
N PHE A 83 1.90 8.82 2.04
CA PHE A 83 1.29 8.82 0.71
C PHE A 83 -0.20 8.66 0.85
N TYR A 84 -0.97 9.47 0.15
CA TYR A 84 -2.43 9.39 0.23
C TYR A 84 -3.12 9.93 -1.02
N THR A 85 -4.40 9.61 -1.14
CA THR A 85 -5.30 10.24 -2.10
C THR A 85 -5.97 11.44 -1.44
N ASP A 86 -5.83 12.63 -2.01
CA ASP A 86 -6.42 13.85 -1.49
C ASP A 86 -7.95 13.92 -1.74
N GLU A 87 -8.58 15.00 -1.33
CA GLU A 87 -10.02 15.24 -1.51
C GLU A 87 -10.45 15.22 -2.99
N ASN A 88 -9.57 15.60 -3.90
CA ASN A 88 -9.80 15.60 -5.34
C ASN A 88 -9.54 14.23 -5.99
N GLY A 89 -9.07 13.24 -5.22
CA GLY A 89 -8.67 11.94 -5.73
C GLY A 89 -7.29 11.90 -6.37
N GLU A 90 -6.47 12.93 -6.16
CA GLU A 90 -5.10 12.99 -6.65
C GLU A 90 -4.13 12.33 -5.67
N ALA A 91 -3.08 11.72 -6.19
CA ALA A 91 -2.03 11.13 -5.35
C ALA A 91 -1.09 12.21 -4.81
N VAL A 92 -0.85 12.17 -3.52
CA VAL A 92 -0.04 13.14 -2.80
C VAL A 92 0.97 12.42 -1.92
N GLU A 93 2.17 12.99 -1.82
CA GLU A 93 3.17 12.64 -0.84
C GLU A 93 3.40 13.80 0.12
N GLU A 94 3.38 13.49 1.41
CA GLU A 94 3.77 14.40 2.46
C GLU A 94 5.03 13.90 3.15
N MET A 95 6.03 14.75 3.26
CA MET A 95 7.37 14.44 3.78
C MET A 95 7.77 15.39 4.91
N ALA A 96 8.86 15.05 5.59
CA ALA A 96 9.41 15.77 6.72
C ALA A 96 8.57 15.64 8.01
N TYR A 97 8.86 16.50 8.99
CA TYR A 97 8.23 16.43 10.30
C TYR A 97 6.79 16.93 10.25
N PHE A 98 5.84 16.02 10.16
CA PHE A 98 4.43 16.32 10.31
C PHE A 98 3.89 15.72 11.62
N SER A 99 2.83 16.33 12.12
CA SER A 99 2.09 15.91 13.32
C SER A 99 0.61 16.25 13.15
N VAL A 100 -0.22 15.85 14.11
CA VAL A 100 -1.66 16.19 14.11
C VAL A 100 -1.93 17.71 13.93
N SER A 101 -1.00 18.55 14.35
CA SER A 101 -1.13 20.02 14.30
C SER A 101 -0.25 20.70 13.25
N LYS A 102 0.57 19.94 12.50
CA LYS A 102 1.51 20.53 11.54
C LYS A 102 1.64 19.63 10.32
N MET A 103 1.29 20.17 9.16
CA MET A 103 1.54 19.51 7.88
C MET A 103 3.04 19.51 7.54
N GLY A 104 3.47 18.45 6.90
CA GLY A 104 4.79 18.35 6.31
C GLY A 104 4.89 19.08 4.96
N LEU A 105 5.92 18.75 4.21
CA LEU A 105 6.07 19.23 2.83
C LEU A 105 5.21 18.35 1.91
N VAL A 106 4.14 18.91 1.38
CA VAL A 106 3.16 18.23 0.52
C VAL A 106 3.49 18.46 -0.95
N LYS A 107 3.48 17.39 -1.74
CA LYS A 107 3.58 17.46 -3.21
C LYS A 107 2.63 16.48 -3.88
N LYS A 108 2.05 16.85 -5.01
CA LYS A 108 1.39 15.92 -5.92
C LYS A 108 2.41 15.01 -6.55
N ILE A 109 2.09 13.71 -6.64
CA ILE A 109 2.95 12.71 -7.23
C ILE A 109 2.28 12.08 -8.46
N LYS A 110 3.10 11.63 -9.40
CA LYS A 110 2.68 10.89 -10.59
C LYS A 110 3.71 9.81 -10.92
N THR A 111 3.25 8.74 -11.54
CA THR A 111 4.13 7.72 -12.09
C THR A 111 5.09 8.32 -13.12
N ALA A 112 6.30 7.75 -13.21
CA ALA A 112 7.24 8.12 -14.27
C ALA A 112 6.74 7.63 -15.63
N PHE A 113 7.19 8.28 -16.71
CA PHE A 113 7.10 7.70 -18.04
C PHE A 113 8.10 6.55 -18.12
N SER A 114 7.59 5.31 -18.16
CA SER A 114 8.42 4.12 -18.18
C SER A 114 9.20 4.03 -19.50
N ASN A 115 10.50 3.80 -19.38
CA ASN A 115 11.32 3.42 -20.52
C ASN A 115 11.54 1.90 -20.50
N ASN A 116 10.84 1.17 -21.34
CA ASN A 116 10.90 -0.30 -21.40
C ASN A 116 12.30 -0.87 -21.69
N THR A 117 13.23 -0.02 -22.12
CA THR A 117 14.63 -0.42 -22.37
C THR A 117 15.54 -0.19 -21.16
N ALA A 118 15.05 0.38 -20.07
CA ALA A 118 15.84 0.75 -18.89
C ALA A 118 14.98 0.87 -17.62
N LEU A 119 14.23 -0.18 -17.28
CA LEU A 119 13.27 -0.17 -16.15
C LEU A 119 13.98 -0.14 -14.79
N LYS A 120 13.44 0.65 -13.88
CA LYS A 120 13.69 0.55 -12.45
C LYS A 120 12.65 -0.36 -11.83
N VAL A 121 13.06 -1.55 -11.40
CA VAL A 121 12.16 -2.55 -10.83
C VAL A 121 12.26 -2.51 -9.31
N VAL A 122 11.14 -2.43 -8.61
CA VAL A 122 11.12 -2.62 -7.16
C VAL A 122 10.64 -4.04 -6.85
N ALA A 123 11.36 -4.73 -5.96
CA ALA A 123 11.01 -6.09 -5.55
C ALA A 123 11.04 -6.24 -4.03
N SER A 124 10.35 -7.26 -3.52
CA SER A 124 10.31 -7.54 -2.08
C SER A 124 11.68 -7.95 -1.56
N LYS A 125 12.06 -7.43 -0.39
CA LYS A 125 13.24 -7.90 0.36
C LYS A 125 13.09 -9.31 0.91
N SER A 126 11.88 -9.65 1.35
CA SER A 126 11.62 -10.82 2.18
C SER A 126 10.83 -11.91 1.46
N HIS A 127 10.16 -11.59 0.36
CA HIS A 127 9.22 -12.48 -0.35
C HIS A 127 9.51 -12.55 -1.86
N ARG A 128 10.76 -12.37 -2.26
CA ARG A 128 11.18 -12.54 -3.64
C ARG A 128 11.38 -14.03 -3.92
N ASP A 129 10.70 -14.54 -4.92
CA ASP A 129 10.74 -15.93 -5.34
C ASP A 129 11.30 -16.08 -6.76
N LYS A 130 11.53 -17.34 -7.16
CA LYS A 130 12.09 -17.68 -8.48
C LYS A 130 11.20 -17.18 -9.63
N LYS A 131 9.86 -17.23 -9.48
CA LYS A 131 8.92 -16.75 -10.51
C LYS A 131 9.05 -15.24 -10.72
N THR A 132 9.21 -14.50 -9.62
CA THR A 132 9.47 -13.05 -9.67
C THR A 132 10.78 -12.77 -10.41
N ASP A 133 11.84 -13.53 -10.14
CA ASP A 133 13.13 -13.38 -10.82
C ASP A 133 13.05 -13.69 -12.31
N GLU A 134 12.38 -14.78 -12.68
CA GLU A 134 12.13 -15.15 -14.07
C GLU A 134 11.30 -14.09 -14.81
N TYR A 135 10.33 -13.46 -14.13
CA TYR A 135 9.57 -12.37 -14.72
C TYR A 135 10.42 -11.12 -14.94
N ILE A 136 11.20 -10.70 -13.93
CA ILE A 136 12.11 -9.55 -14.04
C ILE A 136 13.13 -9.76 -15.17
N SER A 137 13.64 -10.98 -15.35
CA SER A 137 14.63 -11.29 -16.37
C SER A 137 14.16 -11.08 -17.81
N LYS A 138 12.84 -10.98 -18.05
CA LYS A 138 12.25 -10.68 -19.37
C LYS A 138 12.41 -9.22 -19.78
N TYR A 139 12.79 -8.36 -18.85
CA TYR A 139 12.90 -6.93 -19.07
C TYR A 139 14.35 -6.46 -18.95
N ARG A 140 14.67 -5.38 -19.63
CA ARG A 140 15.96 -4.68 -19.43
C ARG A 140 15.88 -3.85 -18.15
N CYS A 141 16.29 -4.45 -17.05
CA CYS A 141 16.32 -3.80 -15.74
C CYS A 141 17.59 -2.95 -15.62
N LYS A 142 17.43 -1.64 -15.48
CA LYS A 142 18.53 -0.70 -15.19
C LYS A 142 18.90 -0.72 -13.71
N GLU A 143 17.88 -0.85 -12.85
CA GLU A 143 18.05 -0.78 -11.41
C GLU A 143 17.05 -1.71 -10.75
N LEU A 144 17.51 -2.44 -9.73
CA LEU A 144 16.67 -3.27 -8.90
C LEU A 144 16.66 -2.71 -7.48
N VAL A 145 15.58 -2.05 -7.12
CA VAL A 145 15.35 -1.48 -5.79
C VAL A 145 14.72 -2.54 -4.89
N SER A 146 15.23 -2.69 -3.69
CA SER A 146 14.64 -3.60 -2.70
C SER A 146 13.90 -2.80 -1.64
N ALA A 147 12.59 -3.03 -1.50
CA ALA A 147 11.75 -2.39 -0.51
C ALA A 147 10.79 -3.40 0.14
N GLY A 148 10.33 -3.09 1.37
CA GLY A 148 9.32 -3.87 2.08
C GLY A 148 7.92 -3.27 1.91
N SER A 149 6.92 -4.01 2.38
CA SER A 149 5.54 -3.53 2.60
C SER A 149 4.88 -2.85 1.40
N SER A 150 3.80 -2.13 1.62
CA SER A 150 3.07 -1.33 0.62
C SER A 150 3.88 -0.15 0.08
N LEU A 151 5.04 0.17 0.68
CA LEU A 151 5.95 1.19 0.16
C LEU A 151 6.33 0.97 -1.32
N LYS A 152 6.33 -0.27 -1.80
CA LYS A 152 6.63 -0.60 -3.21
C LYS A 152 5.63 0.03 -4.19
N PHE A 153 4.34 0.08 -3.85
CA PHE A 153 3.33 0.80 -4.63
C PHE A 153 3.62 2.30 -4.67
N CYS A 154 4.00 2.85 -3.51
CA CYS A 154 4.29 4.27 -3.36
C CYS A 154 5.52 4.71 -4.15
N LEU A 155 6.55 3.85 -4.25
CA LEU A 155 7.74 4.12 -5.07
C LEU A 155 7.41 4.20 -6.57
N ILE A 156 6.43 3.42 -7.04
CA ILE A 156 5.93 3.56 -8.41
C ILE A 156 5.07 4.82 -8.53
N ALA A 157 4.17 5.07 -7.59
CA ALA A 157 3.31 6.24 -7.59
C ALA A 157 4.09 7.56 -7.60
N SER A 158 5.25 7.61 -6.93
CA SER A 158 6.14 8.78 -6.90
C SER A 158 7.13 8.86 -8.08
N GLY A 159 7.11 7.89 -8.99
CA GLY A 159 8.02 7.84 -10.15
C GLY A 159 9.45 7.39 -9.82
N GLU A 160 9.69 6.86 -8.62
CA GLU A 160 10.98 6.34 -8.20
C GLU A 160 11.26 4.93 -8.73
N ALA A 161 10.20 4.18 -9.11
CA ALA A 161 10.28 2.89 -9.78
C ALA A 161 9.23 2.79 -10.89
N ASP A 162 9.39 1.83 -11.80
CA ASP A 162 8.53 1.63 -12.97
C ASP A 162 7.68 0.36 -12.86
N LEU A 163 8.18 -0.67 -12.16
CA LEU A 163 7.55 -1.99 -12.11
C LEU A 163 7.72 -2.65 -10.76
N TYR A 164 6.63 -3.23 -10.24
CA TYR A 164 6.62 -4.08 -9.04
C TYR A 164 5.96 -5.43 -9.34
N PRO A 165 6.72 -6.48 -9.68
CA PRO A 165 6.19 -7.83 -9.81
C PRO A 165 6.13 -8.54 -8.46
N ARG A 166 5.02 -9.27 -8.23
CA ARG A 166 4.81 -10.16 -7.09
C ARG A 166 4.02 -11.38 -7.51
N PHE A 167 4.54 -12.58 -7.27
CA PHE A 167 3.87 -13.86 -7.57
C PHE A 167 3.51 -14.64 -6.29
N GLY A 168 4.09 -14.29 -5.16
CA GLY A 168 3.71 -14.86 -3.87
C GLY A 168 2.36 -14.34 -3.37
N PRO A 169 1.71 -15.11 -2.48
CA PRO A 169 0.42 -14.71 -1.90
C PRO A 169 0.51 -13.38 -1.16
N THR A 170 -0.61 -12.66 -1.13
CA THR A 170 -0.76 -11.40 -0.43
C THR A 170 -2.21 -11.26 0.02
N MET A 171 -2.44 -10.47 1.04
CA MET A 171 -3.78 -10.19 1.53
C MET A 171 -4.25 -8.83 0.99
N GLU A 172 -5.56 -8.59 1.05
CA GLU A 172 -6.16 -7.35 0.54
C GLU A 172 -5.69 -6.13 1.33
N TRP A 173 -5.52 -6.26 2.64
CA TRP A 173 -5.01 -5.18 3.49
C TRP A 173 -3.55 -4.80 3.21
N ASP A 174 -2.73 -5.72 2.63
CA ASP A 174 -1.37 -5.42 2.16
C ASP A 174 -1.38 -4.54 0.89
N THR A 175 -2.47 -4.55 0.13
CA THR A 175 -2.46 -4.01 -1.24
C THR A 175 -3.41 -2.85 -1.48
N ALA A 176 -4.59 -2.84 -0.87
CA ALA A 176 -5.67 -1.90 -1.18
C ALA A 176 -5.26 -0.43 -1.08
N ALA A 177 -4.56 -0.04 -0.01
CA ALA A 177 -4.12 1.34 0.17
C ALA A 177 -3.09 1.77 -0.88
N GLY A 178 -2.09 0.92 -1.11
CA GLY A 178 -1.07 1.16 -2.14
C GLY A 178 -1.66 1.18 -3.56
N HIS A 179 -2.65 0.32 -3.84
CA HIS A 179 -3.39 0.29 -5.10
C HIS A 179 -4.13 1.62 -5.35
N ALA A 180 -4.88 2.12 -4.37
CA ALA A 180 -5.58 3.40 -4.48
C ALA A 180 -4.61 4.56 -4.77
N VAL A 181 -3.51 4.66 -4.03
CA VAL A 181 -2.48 5.69 -4.23
C VAL A 181 -1.84 5.58 -5.60
N LEU A 182 -1.49 4.36 -6.04
CA LEU A 182 -0.88 4.13 -7.35
C LEU A 182 -1.82 4.48 -8.50
N SER A 183 -3.09 4.07 -8.41
CA SER A 183 -4.12 4.40 -9.42
C SER A 183 -4.33 5.91 -9.53
N ALA A 184 -4.40 6.62 -8.41
CA ALA A 184 -4.51 8.07 -8.35
C ALA A 184 -3.27 8.79 -8.95
N ALA A 185 -2.09 8.15 -8.92
CA ALA A 185 -0.87 8.65 -9.55
C ALA A 185 -0.79 8.33 -11.06
N GLY A 186 -1.78 7.65 -11.63
CA GLY A 186 -1.82 7.26 -13.05
C GLY A 186 -1.15 5.91 -13.34
N GLY A 187 -0.85 5.12 -12.32
CA GLY A 187 -0.38 3.74 -12.47
C GLY A 187 -1.52 2.74 -12.57
N SER A 188 -1.18 1.47 -12.71
CA SER A 188 -2.15 0.37 -12.75
C SER A 188 -1.67 -0.83 -11.96
N VAL A 189 -2.62 -1.57 -11.39
CA VAL A 189 -2.39 -2.86 -10.76
C VAL A 189 -3.07 -3.93 -11.60
N SER A 190 -2.30 -4.94 -12.03
CA SER A 190 -2.83 -6.07 -12.77
C SER A 190 -2.64 -7.35 -11.96
N VAL A 191 -3.70 -8.11 -11.81
CA VAL A 191 -3.66 -9.42 -11.17
C VAL A 191 -3.56 -10.46 -12.28
N SER A 192 -2.40 -11.12 -12.38
CA SER A 192 -2.12 -12.03 -13.50
C SER A 192 -2.88 -13.36 -13.43
N TYR A 193 -3.35 -13.79 -12.26
CA TYR A 193 -4.28 -14.90 -12.07
C TYR A 193 -4.89 -14.88 -10.67
N THR A 194 -6.20 -14.80 -10.64
CA THR A 194 -7.18 -15.28 -9.66
C THR A 194 -6.77 -15.37 -8.20
N HIS A 195 -7.62 -14.83 -7.41
CA HIS A 195 -7.82 -14.97 -5.96
C HIS A 195 -7.27 -13.79 -5.16
N LEU A 196 -7.67 -12.57 -5.54
CA LEU A 196 -8.16 -11.65 -4.53
C LEU A 196 -9.59 -12.08 -4.21
N ARG A 197 -9.71 -13.21 -3.56
CA ARG A 197 -10.94 -13.69 -2.96
C ARG A 197 -10.72 -13.77 -1.46
N ALA A 198 -11.13 -12.72 -0.77
CA ALA A 198 -11.81 -12.92 0.47
C ALA A 198 -13.17 -13.47 0.05
N HIS A 199 -13.49 -14.71 0.42
CA HIS A 199 -14.81 -15.34 0.30
C HIS A 199 -15.29 -15.76 -1.09
N GLU A 200 -14.84 -16.93 -1.54
CA GLU A 200 -15.76 -17.92 -2.08
C GLU A 200 -15.79 -19.13 -1.12
N THR A 201 -16.91 -19.28 -0.43
CA THR A 201 -17.33 -20.52 0.23
C THR A 201 -17.47 -21.62 -0.76
#